data_d179e993e5efeeaddfc2f9eb1feff570
#
_entry.id   d179e993e5efeeaddfc2f9eb1feff570
#
_cell.length_a   1.000
_cell.length_b   1.000
_cell.length_c   1.000
_cell.angle_alpha   90.00
_cell.angle_beta   90.00
_cell.angle_gamma   90.00
#
_symmetry.space_group_name_H-M   'P 1'
#
loop_
_entity.id
_entity.type
_entity.pdbx_description
1 polymer ?
#
loop_
_entity_poly.entity_id
_entity_poly.type
_entity_poly.pdbx_seq_one_letter_code
_entity_poly.pdbx_strand_id
1 'polypeptide(L)'
;MGYVVALDIGTTSSRAIAFDHNQNIVCMRQQEIAQHYPHPGWVEEDPMELWASSFGVLQEMLAVKNIHPQDVCALGITNQRETTIVWEKDTGRPVYN
;
A
#
# COMPACT_ATOMS: atom_id res chain seq x y z
N MET A 1 2.93 12.48 20.53
CA MET A 1 1.99 11.36 20.63
C MET A 1 2.27 10.38 19.50
N GLY A 2 2.32 9.10 19.81
CA GLY A 2 2.73 8.10 18.81
C GLY A 2 1.56 7.41 18.13
N TYR A 3 1.73 7.14 16.84
CA TYR A 3 0.76 6.37 16.05
C TYR A 3 1.44 5.13 15.50
N VAL A 4 0.67 4.07 15.30
CA VAL A 4 1.09 2.89 14.54
C VAL A 4 0.27 2.86 13.27
N VAL A 5 0.94 2.67 12.14
CA VAL A 5 0.28 2.64 10.83
C VAL A 5 0.37 1.23 10.28
N ALA A 6 -0.75 0.74 9.76
CA ALA A 6 -0.82 -0.51 9.02
C ALA A 6 -1.09 -0.20 7.55
N LEU A 7 -0.26 -0.75 6.68
CA LEU A 7 -0.43 -0.66 5.23
C LEU A 7 -0.77 -2.05 4.70
N ASP A 8 -2.00 -2.19 4.23
CA ASP A 8 -2.52 -3.45 3.72
C ASP A 8 -2.59 -3.36 2.20
N ILE A 9 -1.67 -4.05 1.52
CA ILE A 9 -1.58 -4.07 0.07
C ILE A 9 -2.26 -5.36 -0.40
N GLY A 10 -3.56 -5.28 -0.62
CA GLY A 10 -4.35 -6.43 -1.05
C GLY A 10 -4.32 -6.64 -2.54
N THR A 11 -5.11 -7.60 -3.01
CA THR A 11 -5.20 -7.93 -4.45
C THR A 11 -5.99 -6.88 -5.22
N THR A 12 -7.06 -6.35 -4.62
CA THR A 12 -7.96 -5.42 -5.31
C THR A 12 -7.89 -4.01 -4.78
N SER A 13 -7.28 -3.80 -3.62
CA SER A 13 -7.18 -2.47 -3.02
C SER A 13 -5.98 -2.36 -2.09
N SER A 14 -5.51 -1.13 -1.92
CA SER A 14 -4.52 -0.76 -0.90
C SER A 14 -5.23 0.02 0.19
N ARG A 15 -4.87 -0.24 1.43
CA ARG A 15 -5.48 0.40 2.59
C ARG A 15 -4.42 0.84 3.58
N ALA A 16 -4.58 2.06 4.10
CA ALA A 16 -3.72 2.56 5.17
C ALA A 16 -4.59 2.91 6.37
N ILE A 17 -4.17 2.46 7.55
CA ILE A 17 -4.91 2.65 8.80
C ILE A 17 -3.94 3.18 9.84
N ALA A 18 -4.34 4.23 10.55
CA ALA A 18 -3.59 4.74 11.69
C ALA A 18 -4.30 4.38 12.99
N PHE A 19 -3.53 3.89 13.94
CA PHE A 19 -4.00 3.55 15.28
C PHE A 19 -3.30 4.44 16.31
N ASP A 20 -4.03 4.83 17.35
CA ASP A 20 -3.43 5.51 18.50
C ASP A 20 -2.88 4.49 19.51
N HIS A 21 -2.30 4.98 20.62
CA HIS A 21 -1.73 4.11 21.64
C HIS A 21 -2.78 3.31 22.43
N ASN A 22 -4.05 3.66 22.30
CA ASN A 22 -5.17 2.92 22.90
C ASN A 22 -5.78 1.91 21.94
N GLN A 23 -5.14 1.68 20.78
CA GLN A 23 -5.58 0.76 19.75
C GLN A 23 -6.87 1.17 19.05
N ASN A 24 -7.22 2.45 19.12
CA ASN A 24 -8.35 2.98 18.37
C ASN A 24 -7.93 3.38 16.98
N ILE A 25 -8.80 3.13 16.00
CA ILE A 25 -8.58 3.59 14.63
C ILE A 25 -8.79 5.10 14.59
N VAL A 26 -7.73 5.81 14.22
CA VAL A 26 -7.76 7.27 14.10
C VAL A 26 -8.23 7.69 12.73
N CYS A 27 -7.73 7.00 11.70
CA CYS A 27 -8.03 7.33 10.31
C CYS A 27 -7.77 6.11 9.44
N MET A 28 -8.49 6.03 8.32
CA MET A 28 -8.32 4.97 7.32
C MET A 28 -8.59 5.55 5.95
N ARG A 29 -7.80 5.12 4.97
CA ARG A 29 -8.02 5.42 3.56
C ARG A 29 -7.76 4.17 2.73
N GLN A 30 -8.48 4.05 1.63
CA GLN A 30 -8.43 2.89 0.75
C GLN A 30 -8.53 3.35 -0.69
N GLN A 31 -7.80 2.67 -1.57
CA GLN A 31 -7.84 2.91 -2.99
C GLN A 31 -7.83 1.58 -3.73
N GLU A 32 -8.65 1.47 -4.78
CA GLU A 32 -8.68 0.29 -5.62
C GLU A 32 -7.41 0.19 -6.44
N ILE A 33 -6.98 -1.04 -6.71
CA ILE A 33 -5.83 -1.36 -7.53
C ILE A 33 -6.33 -1.91 -8.85
N ALA A 34 -5.85 -1.36 -9.97
CA ALA A 34 -6.21 -1.84 -11.29
C ALA A 34 -5.66 -3.24 -11.54
N GLN A 35 -6.50 -4.11 -12.08
CA GLN A 35 -6.09 -5.43 -12.53
C GLN A 35 -6.20 -5.48 -14.06
N HIS A 36 -5.24 -6.13 -14.70
CA HIS A 36 -5.17 -6.21 -16.14
C HIS A 36 -5.36 -7.65 -16.60
N TYR A 37 -6.12 -7.84 -17.66
CA TYR A 37 -6.50 -9.16 -18.16
C TYR A 37 -6.06 -9.30 -19.62
N PRO A 38 -4.74 -9.49 -19.87
CA PRO A 38 -4.22 -9.49 -21.24
C PRO A 38 -4.67 -10.69 -22.07
N HIS A 39 -4.95 -11.82 -21.42
CA HIS A 39 -5.43 -13.04 -22.05
C HIS A 39 -6.47 -13.71 -21.17
N PRO A 40 -7.34 -14.57 -21.74
CA PRO A 40 -8.32 -15.32 -20.93
C PRO A 40 -7.64 -16.10 -19.80
N GLY A 41 -8.10 -15.87 -18.57
CA GLY A 41 -7.58 -16.54 -17.38
C GLY A 41 -6.32 -15.91 -16.80
N TRP A 42 -5.74 -14.91 -17.45
CA TRP A 42 -4.57 -14.18 -16.91
C TRP A 42 -5.04 -12.99 -16.10
N VAL A 43 -4.40 -12.79 -14.96
CA VAL A 43 -4.61 -11.60 -14.14
C VAL A 43 -3.26 -11.00 -13.83
N GLU A 44 -3.06 -9.76 -14.20
CA GLU A 44 -1.81 -9.05 -13.97
C GLU A 44 -2.05 -7.76 -13.21
N GLU A 45 -1.06 -7.36 -12.45
CA GLU A 45 -1.02 -6.04 -11.83
C GLU A 45 0.30 -5.38 -12.19
N ASP A 46 0.26 -4.05 -12.35
CA ASP A 46 1.47 -3.27 -12.59
C ASP A 46 2.12 -2.93 -11.26
N PRO A 47 3.37 -3.37 -11.02
CA PRO A 47 4.08 -3.05 -9.77
C PRO A 47 4.15 -1.56 -9.47
N MET A 48 4.25 -0.71 -10.49
CA MET A 48 4.31 0.73 -10.28
C MET A 48 2.95 1.30 -9.86
N GLU A 49 1.85 0.71 -10.34
CA GLU A 49 0.51 1.07 -9.87
C GLU A 49 0.31 0.63 -8.41
N LEU A 50 0.82 -0.55 -8.04
CA LEU A 50 0.81 -1.01 -6.66
C LEU A 50 1.55 -0.03 -5.74
N TRP A 51 2.74 0.38 -6.16
CA TRP A 51 3.53 1.36 -5.41
C TRP A 51 2.80 2.69 -5.29
N ALA A 52 2.31 3.23 -6.40
CA ALA A 52 1.65 4.53 -6.44
C ALA A 52 0.38 4.54 -5.57
N SER A 53 -0.44 3.48 -5.64
CA SER A 53 -1.66 3.41 -4.84
C SER A 53 -1.35 3.27 -3.35
N SER A 54 -0.36 2.46 -3.01
CA SER A 54 0.04 2.24 -1.61
C SER A 54 0.61 3.50 -0.98
N PHE A 55 1.53 4.16 -1.69
CA PHE A 55 2.14 5.38 -1.21
C PHE A 55 1.12 6.52 -1.17
N GLY A 56 0.28 6.62 -2.19
CA GLY A 56 -0.76 7.64 -2.25
C GLY A 56 -1.77 7.53 -1.13
N VAL A 57 -2.21 6.32 -0.84
CA VAL A 57 -3.17 6.05 0.26
C VAL A 57 -2.56 6.37 1.62
N LEU A 58 -1.29 6.07 1.79
CA LEU A 58 -0.56 6.39 3.01
C LEU A 58 -0.45 7.90 3.21
N GLN A 59 -0.04 8.62 2.17
CA GLN A 59 0.07 10.08 2.24
C GLN A 59 -1.27 10.74 2.51
N GLU A 60 -2.32 10.29 1.83
CA GLU A 60 -3.66 10.83 2.01
C GLU A 60 -4.15 10.61 3.44
N MET A 61 -3.93 9.41 3.98
CA MET A 61 -4.36 9.08 5.33
C MET A 61 -3.66 9.97 6.36
N LEU A 62 -2.36 10.20 6.22
CA LEU A 62 -1.61 11.07 7.12
C LEU A 62 -2.10 12.53 7.02
N ALA A 63 -2.41 13.00 5.82
CA ALA A 63 -2.83 14.37 5.60
C ALA A 63 -4.20 14.68 6.20
N VAL A 64 -5.13 13.73 6.16
CA VAL A 64 -6.51 13.94 6.63
C VAL A 64 -6.56 14.30 8.11
N LYS A 65 -5.69 13.71 8.94
CA LYS A 65 -5.65 13.98 10.37
C LYS A 65 -4.42 14.76 10.79
N ASN A 66 -3.69 15.33 9.85
CA ASN A 66 -2.48 16.10 10.13
C ASN A 66 -1.47 15.30 10.96
N ILE A 67 -1.34 14.02 10.67
CA ILE A 67 -0.35 13.18 11.34
C ILE A 67 1.01 13.44 10.71
N HIS A 68 1.96 13.90 11.52
CA HIS A 68 3.31 14.11 11.04
C HIS A 68 4.07 12.78 10.99
N PRO A 69 4.91 12.55 9.96
CA PRO A 69 5.68 11.31 9.87
C PRO A 69 6.51 11.00 11.11
N GLN A 70 7.05 12.02 11.78
CA GLN A 70 7.81 11.81 13.01
C GLN A 70 6.98 11.30 14.17
N ASP A 71 5.66 11.39 14.10
CA ASP A 71 4.76 10.86 15.13
C ASP A 71 4.37 9.41 14.87
N VAL A 72 4.81 8.84 13.76
CA VAL A 72 4.57 7.43 13.44
C VAL A 72 5.67 6.60 14.09
N CYS A 73 5.30 5.79 15.07
CA CYS A 73 6.24 4.95 15.81
C CYS A 73 6.65 3.71 15.02
N ALA A 74 5.74 3.17 14.25
CA ALA A 74 5.96 1.92 13.52
C ALA A 74 5.01 1.84 12.34
N LEU A 75 5.44 1.16 11.29
CA LEU A 75 4.67 0.86 10.09
C LEU A 75 4.69 -0.66 9.89
N GLY A 76 3.51 -1.27 9.94
CA GLY A 76 3.36 -2.67 9.57
C GLY A 76 2.84 -2.78 8.15
N ILE A 77 3.36 -3.73 7.40
CA ILE A 77 2.97 -3.95 6.02
C ILE A 77 2.50 -5.38 5.86
N THR A 78 1.34 -5.55 5.24
CA THR A 78 0.87 -6.84 4.79
C THR A 78 0.71 -6.81 3.28
N ASN A 79 0.99 -7.93 2.64
CA ASN A 79 1.03 -8.04 1.19
C ASN A 79 -0.04 -8.99 0.67
N GLN A 80 -0.22 -8.99 -0.64
CA GLN A 80 -1.03 -10.00 -1.31
C GLN A 80 -0.23 -11.28 -1.51
N ARG A 81 -0.95 -12.40 -1.58
CA ARG A 81 -0.34 -13.70 -1.82
C ARG A 81 -0.21 -13.99 -3.32
N GLU A 82 0.69 -14.90 -3.68
CA GLU A 82 0.81 -15.48 -5.02
C GLU A 82 1.08 -14.47 -6.11
N THR A 83 1.51 -13.26 -5.74
CA THR A 83 1.93 -12.26 -6.70
C THR A 83 3.44 -12.21 -6.72
N THR A 84 4.01 -12.34 -7.91
CA THR A 84 5.45 -12.35 -8.10
C THR A 84 5.85 -11.12 -8.90
N ILE A 85 6.89 -10.43 -8.44
CA ILE A 85 7.47 -9.29 -9.13
C ILE A 85 8.94 -9.62 -9.42
N VAL A 86 9.33 -9.46 -10.68
CA VAL A 86 10.72 -9.61 -11.10
C VAL A 86 11.19 -8.25 -11.61
N TRP A 87 12.32 -7.80 -11.09
CA TRP A 87 12.85 -6.49 -11.47
C TRP A 87 14.34 -6.57 -11.75
N GLU A 88 14.85 -5.58 -12.50
CA GLU A 88 16.27 -5.47 -12.78
C GLU A 88 17.03 -5.09 -11.51
N LYS A 89 18.09 -5.82 -11.24
CA LYS A 89 18.90 -5.61 -10.02
C LYS A 89 19.50 -4.20 -9.96
N ASP A 90 19.99 -3.71 -11.09
CA ASP A 90 20.74 -2.47 -11.12
C ASP A 90 19.85 -1.23 -11.13
N THR A 91 18.70 -1.31 -11.76
CA THR A 91 17.80 -0.15 -11.94
C THR A 91 16.58 -0.18 -11.04
N GLY A 92 16.19 -1.35 -10.52
CA GLY A 92 14.96 -1.53 -9.79
C GLY A 92 13.72 -1.54 -10.68
N ARG A 93 13.89 -1.52 -12.01
CA ARG A 93 12.76 -1.48 -12.94
C ARG A 93 12.09 -2.84 -13.04
N PRO A 94 10.75 -2.92 -12.89
CA PRO A 94 10.06 -4.19 -13.13
C PRO A 94 10.24 -4.67 -14.56
N VAL A 95 10.45 -5.98 -14.70
CA VAL A 95 10.63 -6.60 -16.01
C VAL A 95 9.28 -6.79 -16.71
N TYR A 96 8.26 -7.12 -15.92
CA TYR A 96 6.91 -7.38 -16.41
C TYR A 96 5.91 -7.21 -15.27
N ASN A 97 4.65 -7.12 -15.61
CA ASN A 97 3.57 -7.02 -14.61
C ASN A 97 3.45 -8.27 -13.75
#